data_953a2bdaafe37e6521470a6606d47e92
#
_entry.id   953a2bdaafe37e6521470a6606d47e92
#
_cell.length_a   1.000
_cell.length_b   1.000
_cell.length_c   1.000
_cell.angle_alpha   90.00
_cell.angle_beta   90.00
_cell.angle_gamma   90.00
#
_symmetry.space_group_name_H-M   'P 1'
#
loop_
_entity.id
_entity.type
_entity.pdbx_description
1 polymer ?
#
loop_
_entity_poly.entity_id
_entity_poly.type
_entity_poly.pdbx_seq_one_letter_code
_entity_poly.pdbx_strand_id
1 'polypeptide(L)'
;MSSAARNVSTGVSTGRSVTDTLICDGAYLFEASLDVAAASALLQKIRAVRAFDQTLFLDEAAFDRDPQYRGVNPRPGRNLLERFDADLAFVERDRELVDALGEVLGPDYVIMDRKVVCGVPARSVPDWLKARIDGAPVNNLGPYVKPDYRDVTYFYGIDFHQDIIDFKDRDADFLTLYVYLHPVGRSDAPLFLLKGSHVLGATSFPHALARKDAETWRYDSPDGQSAEVRQTVLTGQTGFAAIWHPFTLHGTQPDTADHERISLRYLIGRRSASAVGLDLVNAAIRGPLRLDTTRVDLAADGSPQIMSNTVRAAEG
;
A
#
# COMPACT_ATOMS: atom_id res chain seq x y z
N MET A 1 30.93 -1.62 29.46
CA MET A 1 29.78 -0.73 29.67
C MET A 1 29.70 0.16 28.44
N SER A 2 28.88 -0.23 27.46
CA SER A 2 28.69 0.51 26.20
C SER A 2 27.24 0.98 26.15
N SER A 3 27.07 2.30 26.15
CA SER A 3 25.77 2.97 26.10
C SER A 3 25.23 2.89 24.67
N ALA A 4 24.18 2.09 24.46
CA ALA A 4 23.45 2.09 23.22
C ALA A 4 22.60 3.37 23.13
N ALA A 5 22.98 4.26 22.25
CA ALA A 5 22.23 5.45 21.92
C ALA A 5 20.88 5.05 21.28
N ARG A 6 19.80 5.37 21.94
CA ARG A 6 18.44 5.28 21.38
C ARG A 6 18.28 6.43 20.39
N ASN A 7 18.28 6.13 19.11
CA ASN A 7 17.75 7.05 18.10
C ASN A 7 16.22 6.99 18.14
N VAL A 8 15.63 7.80 18.98
CA VAL A 8 14.21 8.13 18.92
C VAL A 8 14.06 9.20 17.85
N SER A 9 13.53 8.80 16.70
CA SER A 9 13.02 9.76 15.70
C SER A 9 11.82 10.46 16.34
N THR A 10 12.05 11.64 16.89
CA THR A 10 11.00 12.51 17.40
C THR A 10 10.28 13.12 16.19
N GLY A 11 9.24 12.44 15.68
CA GLY A 11 8.20 13.09 14.88
C GLY A 11 7.50 14.08 15.80
N VAL A 12 7.72 15.38 15.60
CA VAL A 12 7.02 16.44 16.33
C VAL A 12 5.56 16.36 15.93
N SER A 13 4.70 15.91 16.84
CA SER A 13 3.25 16.10 16.73
C SER A 13 2.98 17.60 16.56
N THR A 14 2.45 17.99 15.41
CA THR A 14 2.22 19.40 15.07
C THR A 14 0.96 19.94 15.73
N GLY A 15 0.28 19.17 16.58
CA GLY A 15 -1.00 19.55 17.18
C GLY A 15 -2.15 19.71 16.16
N ARG A 16 -1.95 19.23 14.92
CA ARG A 16 -2.97 19.25 13.85
C ARG A 16 -3.94 18.09 14.02
N SER A 17 -5.19 18.31 13.65
CA SER A 17 -6.18 17.22 13.53
C SER A 17 -5.78 16.22 12.44
N VAL A 18 -6.42 15.07 12.43
CA VAL A 18 -6.20 14.06 11.36
C VAL A 18 -6.60 14.65 10.01
N THR A 19 -7.74 15.33 9.95
CA THR A 19 -8.25 16.01 8.76
C THR A 19 -7.26 17.06 8.25
N ASP A 20 -6.74 17.95 9.11
CA ASP A 20 -5.77 18.96 8.72
C ASP A 20 -4.47 18.34 8.18
N THR A 21 -4.04 17.22 8.76
CA THR A 21 -2.86 16.52 8.30
C THR A 21 -3.09 15.89 6.93
N LEU A 22 -4.27 15.28 6.70
CA LEU A 22 -4.64 14.75 5.39
C LEU A 22 -4.78 15.85 4.34
N ILE A 23 -5.32 17.03 4.68
CA ILE A 23 -5.37 18.19 3.77
C ILE A 23 -3.96 18.60 3.31
N CYS A 24 -2.98 18.61 4.22
CA CYS A 24 -1.63 19.04 3.91
C CYS A 24 -0.78 17.95 3.23
N ASP A 25 -0.79 16.76 3.81
CA ASP A 25 0.16 15.69 3.51
C ASP A 25 -0.44 14.57 2.65
N GLY A 26 -1.78 14.44 2.62
CA GLY A 26 -2.47 13.31 2.00
C GLY A 26 -2.33 12.00 2.79
N ALA A 27 -1.64 12.02 3.92
CA ALA A 27 -1.41 10.85 4.76
C ALA A 27 -1.29 11.26 6.23
N TYR A 28 -1.70 10.36 7.14
CA TYR A 28 -1.53 10.49 8.58
C TYR A 28 -0.88 9.23 9.14
N LEU A 29 0.17 9.41 9.94
CA LEU A 29 0.90 8.32 10.60
C LEU A 29 0.56 8.37 12.09
N PHE A 30 0.08 7.25 12.63
CA PHE A 30 -0.23 7.14 14.05
C PHE A 30 1.07 7.13 14.87
N GLU A 31 1.11 7.90 15.95
CA GLU A 31 2.28 7.98 16.83
C GLU A 31 2.39 6.75 17.72
N ALA A 32 1.25 6.28 18.25
CA ALA A 32 1.19 5.06 19.05
C ALA A 32 1.08 3.83 18.14
N SER A 33 1.74 2.76 18.54
CA SER A 33 1.51 1.45 17.94
C SER A 33 0.20 0.87 18.46
N LEU A 34 -0.54 0.19 17.56
CA LEU A 34 -1.66 -0.67 17.93
C LEU A 34 -1.17 -1.79 18.88
N ASP A 35 -2.09 -2.58 19.44
CA ASP A 35 -1.76 -3.68 20.36
C ASP A 35 -0.70 -4.62 19.74
N VAL A 36 0.54 -4.49 20.22
CA VAL A 36 1.71 -5.23 19.75
C VAL A 36 1.57 -6.73 20.01
N ALA A 37 0.95 -7.11 21.13
CA ALA A 37 0.77 -8.53 21.47
C ALA A 37 -0.24 -9.19 20.54
N ALA A 38 -1.36 -8.53 20.27
CA ALA A 38 -2.38 -9.01 19.34
C ALA A 38 -1.85 -9.06 17.89
N ALA A 39 -1.13 -8.04 17.44
CA ALA A 39 -0.49 -8.02 16.12
C ALA A 39 0.50 -9.19 15.95
N SER A 40 1.35 -9.42 16.95
CA SER A 40 2.31 -10.53 16.96
C SER A 40 1.63 -11.90 16.98
N ALA A 41 0.55 -12.04 17.75
CA ALA A 41 -0.22 -13.28 17.80
C ALA A 41 -0.89 -13.60 16.44
N LEU A 42 -1.47 -12.58 15.80
CA LEU A 42 -2.03 -12.74 14.45
C LEU A 42 -0.96 -13.14 13.43
N LEU A 43 0.22 -12.49 13.46
CA LEU A 43 1.34 -12.84 12.60
C LEU A 43 1.74 -14.32 12.75
N GLN A 44 1.85 -14.81 13.99
CA GLN A 44 2.16 -16.22 14.25
C GLN A 44 1.11 -17.17 13.64
N LYS A 45 -0.18 -16.84 13.78
CA LYS A 45 -1.28 -17.60 13.16
C LYS A 45 -1.19 -17.60 11.63
N ILE A 46 -0.90 -16.45 11.01
CA ILE A 46 -0.72 -16.33 9.55
C ILE A 46 0.45 -17.21 9.10
N ARG A 47 1.60 -17.12 9.77
CA ARG A 47 2.80 -17.93 9.46
C ARG A 47 2.59 -19.43 9.67
N ALA A 48 1.72 -19.82 10.61
CA ALA A 48 1.37 -21.21 10.84
C ALA A 48 0.52 -21.82 9.70
N VAL A 49 -0.14 -21.00 8.86
CA VAL A 49 -0.92 -21.51 7.73
C VAL A 49 -0.02 -22.03 6.61
N ARG A 50 1.09 -21.32 6.32
CA ARG A 50 2.03 -21.66 5.24
C ARG A 50 3.37 -20.94 5.37
N ALA A 51 4.38 -21.45 4.70
CA ALA A 51 5.62 -20.74 4.47
C ALA A 51 5.42 -19.65 3.39
N PHE A 52 6.11 -18.52 3.54
CA PHE A 52 6.09 -17.40 2.60
C PHE A 52 7.43 -17.35 1.84
N ASP A 53 7.76 -18.44 1.16
CA ASP A 53 9.02 -18.66 0.46
C ASP A 53 8.79 -19.10 -1.00
N GLN A 54 9.81 -19.63 -1.64
CA GLN A 54 9.74 -20.10 -3.04
C GLN A 54 8.69 -21.18 -3.29
N THR A 55 8.22 -21.90 -2.25
CA THR A 55 7.19 -22.93 -2.38
C THR A 55 5.81 -22.37 -2.73
N LEU A 56 5.62 -21.05 -2.61
CA LEU A 56 4.41 -20.35 -3.03
C LEU A 56 4.17 -20.43 -4.54
N PHE A 57 5.25 -20.45 -5.33
CA PHE A 57 5.16 -20.21 -6.77
C PHE A 57 4.90 -21.47 -7.57
N LEU A 58 4.27 -21.27 -8.72
CA LEU A 58 4.23 -22.24 -9.81
C LEU A 58 5.63 -22.41 -10.39
N ASP A 59 5.90 -23.53 -11.04
CA ASP A 59 7.01 -23.62 -11.98
C ASP A 59 6.65 -22.92 -13.30
N GLU A 60 7.66 -22.48 -14.06
CA GLU A 60 7.46 -21.74 -15.31
C GLU A 60 6.60 -22.52 -16.32
N ALA A 61 6.86 -23.82 -16.47
CA ALA A 61 6.14 -24.67 -17.42
C ALA A 61 4.67 -24.83 -17.02
N ALA A 62 4.36 -24.90 -15.71
CA ALA A 62 2.98 -24.95 -15.23
C ALA A 62 2.25 -23.61 -15.52
N PHE A 63 2.91 -22.48 -15.29
CA PHE A 63 2.37 -21.16 -15.60
C PHE A 63 2.09 -20.98 -17.09
N ASP A 64 3.02 -21.39 -17.96
CA ASP A 64 2.89 -21.19 -19.41
C ASP A 64 1.84 -22.11 -20.07
N ARG A 65 1.59 -23.28 -19.49
CA ARG A 65 0.59 -24.22 -20.00
C ARG A 65 -0.85 -23.80 -19.78
N ASP A 66 -1.11 -23.04 -18.72
CA ASP A 66 -2.48 -22.76 -18.30
C ASP A 66 -2.82 -21.26 -18.42
N PRO A 67 -3.63 -20.87 -19.44
CA PRO A 67 -4.01 -19.47 -19.62
C PRO A 67 -4.78 -18.87 -18.45
N GLN A 68 -5.39 -19.68 -17.55
CA GLN A 68 -6.07 -19.15 -16.37
C GLN A 68 -5.13 -18.43 -15.39
N TYR A 69 -3.82 -18.72 -15.46
CA TYR A 69 -2.81 -18.04 -14.64
C TYR A 69 -2.36 -16.70 -15.23
N ARG A 70 -2.76 -16.40 -16.46
CA ARG A 70 -2.49 -15.11 -17.08
C ARG A 70 -3.51 -14.09 -16.59
N GLY A 71 -3.04 -12.88 -16.34
CA GLY A 71 -3.89 -11.78 -15.91
C GLY A 71 -3.53 -11.25 -14.53
N VAL A 72 -3.88 -9.99 -14.34
CA VAL A 72 -3.61 -9.25 -13.12
C VAL A 72 -4.69 -9.57 -12.11
N ASN A 73 -4.29 -9.95 -10.91
CA ASN A 73 -5.18 -10.16 -9.79
C ASN A 73 -6.32 -11.14 -10.11
N PRO A 74 -6.07 -12.43 -10.30
CA PRO A 74 -7.14 -13.35 -10.04
C PRO A 74 -7.57 -13.05 -8.61
N ARG A 75 -8.74 -12.43 -8.44
CA ARG A 75 -9.27 -12.18 -7.10
C ARG A 75 -9.31 -13.53 -6.42
N PRO A 76 -8.59 -13.72 -5.33
CA PRO A 76 -8.70 -14.95 -4.59
C PRO A 76 -10.18 -15.07 -4.21
N GLY A 77 -10.80 -16.16 -4.51
CA GLY A 77 -12.17 -16.46 -4.06
C GLY A 77 -12.23 -16.63 -2.54
N ARG A 78 -11.10 -16.44 -1.86
CA ARG A 78 -10.95 -16.57 -0.42
C ARG A 78 -10.00 -15.48 0.06
N ASN A 79 -10.31 -14.95 1.25
CA ASN A 79 -9.44 -14.02 1.97
C ASN A 79 -8.93 -14.73 3.23
N LEU A 80 -7.63 -14.82 3.39
CA LEU A 80 -7.02 -15.47 4.56
C LEU A 80 -7.54 -14.89 5.89
N LEU A 81 -7.81 -13.58 5.93
CA LEU A 81 -8.31 -12.92 7.14
C LEU A 81 -9.69 -13.39 7.59
N GLU A 82 -10.48 -14.03 6.73
CA GLU A 82 -11.77 -14.61 7.13
C GLU A 82 -11.60 -15.71 8.20
N ARG A 83 -10.43 -16.36 8.23
CA ARG A 83 -10.09 -17.34 9.27
C ARG A 83 -9.77 -16.70 10.62
N PHE A 84 -9.46 -15.42 10.65
CA PHE A 84 -8.93 -14.68 11.78
C PHE A 84 -9.77 -13.45 12.11
N ASP A 85 -11.03 -13.44 11.75
CA ASP A 85 -11.93 -12.29 11.90
C ASP A 85 -11.96 -11.74 13.34
N ALA A 86 -12.03 -12.61 14.33
CA ALA A 86 -12.00 -12.20 15.74
C ALA A 86 -10.65 -11.58 16.17
N ASP A 87 -9.55 -11.96 15.51
CA ASP A 87 -8.22 -11.46 15.83
C ASP A 87 -7.98 -10.03 15.31
N LEU A 88 -8.84 -9.51 14.44
CA LEU A 88 -8.73 -8.16 13.87
C LEU A 88 -9.25 -7.07 14.80
N ALA A 89 -9.82 -7.43 15.95
CA ALA A 89 -10.37 -6.48 16.90
C ALA A 89 -9.35 -5.43 17.40
N PHE A 90 -8.05 -5.76 17.43
CA PHE A 90 -7.00 -4.83 17.84
C PHE A 90 -6.79 -3.68 16.82
N VAL A 91 -7.22 -3.86 15.57
CA VAL A 91 -7.28 -2.80 14.56
C VAL A 91 -8.67 -2.16 14.57
N GLU A 92 -9.72 -2.97 14.41
CA GLU A 92 -11.06 -2.48 14.12
C GLU A 92 -11.76 -1.83 15.32
N ARG A 93 -11.22 -2.02 16.54
CA ARG A 93 -11.72 -1.42 17.80
C ARG A 93 -10.67 -0.58 18.52
N ASP A 94 -9.50 -0.37 17.91
CA ASP A 94 -8.53 0.56 18.48
C ASP A 94 -9.14 1.95 18.55
N ARG A 95 -9.06 2.57 19.72
CA ARG A 95 -9.77 3.82 19.98
C ARG A 95 -9.23 4.98 19.16
N GLU A 96 -7.90 5.11 19.09
CA GLU A 96 -7.27 6.20 18.34
C GLU A 96 -7.59 6.08 16.84
N LEU A 97 -7.55 4.86 16.30
CA LEU A 97 -7.89 4.59 14.93
C LEU A 97 -9.37 4.86 14.63
N VAL A 98 -10.28 4.41 15.48
CA VAL A 98 -11.73 4.62 15.34
C VAL A 98 -12.06 6.12 15.40
N ASP A 99 -11.47 6.85 16.36
CA ASP A 99 -11.66 8.30 16.51
C ASP A 99 -11.14 9.04 15.26
N ALA A 100 -9.96 8.68 14.75
CA ALA A 100 -9.37 9.27 13.54
C ALA A 100 -10.21 9.00 12.28
N LEU A 101 -10.66 7.76 12.08
CA LEU A 101 -11.53 7.40 10.96
C LEU A 101 -12.89 8.08 11.08
N GLY A 102 -13.46 8.18 12.29
CA GLY A 102 -14.71 8.87 12.56
C GLY A 102 -14.63 10.37 12.26
N GLU A 103 -13.49 11.02 12.57
CA GLU A 103 -13.25 12.42 12.25
C GLU A 103 -13.30 12.66 10.73
N VAL A 104 -12.68 11.79 9.94
CA VAL A 104 -12.54 12.00 8.49
C VAL A 104 -13.73 11.45 7.72
N LEU A 105 -14.15 10.21 7.98
CA LEU A 105 -15.15 9.47 7.19
C LEU A 105 -16.56 9.51 7.78
N GLY A 106 -16.71 10.10 8.97
CA GLY A 106 -17.96 10.03 9.74
C GLY A 106 -18.05 8.77 10.60
N PRO A 107 -18.92 8.78 11.64
CA PRO A 107 -18.99 7.71 12.64
C PRO A 107 -19.53 6.38 12.09
N ASP A 108 -20.17 6.41 10.92
CA ASP A 108 -20.81 5.27 10.24
C ASP A 108 -19.99 4.72 9.06
N TYR A 109 -18.68 4.99 9.02
CA TYR A 109 -17.79 4.48 7.97
C TYR A 109 -17.89 2.96 7.83
N VAL A 110 -17.48 2.43 6.68
CA VAL A 110 -17.54 1.00 6.40
C VAL A 110 -16.16 0.46 6.00
N ILE A 111 -15.83 -0.72 6.47
CA ILE A 111 -14.69 -1.48 5.96
C ILE A 111 -15.13 -2.12 4.64
N MET A 112 -14.56 -1.63 3.53
CA MET A 112 -14.91 -2.08 2.18
C MET A 112 -14.14 -3.33 1.77
N ASP A 113 -12.87 -3.38 2.18
CA ASP A 113 -11.94 -4.48 1.91
C ASP A 113 -10.89 -4.54 3.01
N ARG A 114 -10.45 -5.76 3.32
CA ARG A 114 -9.31 -6.01 4.22
C ARG A 114 -8.56 -7.25 3.75
N LYS A 115 -7.25 -7.20 3.76
CA LYS A 115 -6.43 -8.31 3.29
C LYS A 115 -5.04 -8.33 3.92
N VAL A 116 -4.44 -9.51 3.89
CA VAL A 116 -3.01 -9.67 4.13
C VAL A 116 -2.26 -9.25 2.87
N VAL A 117 -1.23 -8.45 3.05
CA VAL A 117 -0.26 -8.10 2.01
C VAL A 117 1.10 -8.63 2.42
N CYS A 118 1.71 -9.40 1.52
CA CYS A 118 3.03 -9.99 1.70
C CYS A 118 4.02 -9.38 0.70
N GLY A 119 5.03 -8.68 1.21
CA GLY A 119 6.25 -8.44 0.46
C GLY A 119 7.09 -9.73 0.50
N VAL A 120 7.31 -10.33 -0.67
CA VAL A 120 8.07 -11.57 -0.74
C VAL A 120 9.56 -11.25 -0.83
N PRO A 121 10.42 -11.87 0.00
CA PRO A 121 11.85 -11.66 -0.07
C PRO A 121 12.38 -11.93 -1.49
N ALA A 122 13.21 -11.03 -2.01
CA ALA A 122 13.73 -11.12 -3.37
C ALA A 122 14.43 -12.45 -3.66
N ARG A 123 15.07 -13.04 -2.64
CA ARG A 123 15.73 -14.36 -2.74
C ARG A 123 14.75 -15.53 -2.91
N SER A 124 13.49 -15.35 -2.48
CA SER A 124 12.45 -16.38 -2.56
C SER A 124 11.65 -16.32 -3.85
N VAL A 125 11.78 -15.26 -4.63
CA VAL A 125 11.13 -15.13 -5.95
C VAL A 125 11.98 -15.89 -6.98
N PRO A 126 11.41 -16.85 -7.74
CA PRO A 126 12.14 -17.60 -8.77
C PRO A 126 12.75 -16.70 -9.84
N ASP A 127 13.93 -17.06 -10.34
CA ASP A 127 14.66 -16.23 -11.32
C ASP A 127 13.89 -16.07 -12.64
N TRP A 128 13.20 -17.11 -13.12
CA TRP A 128 12.33 -17.02 -14.27
C TRP A 128 11.24 -15.96 -14.09
N LEU A 129 10.69 -15.86 -12.86
CA LEU A 129 9.65 -14.89 -12.54
C LEU A 129 10.21 -13.48 -12.46
N LYS A 130 11.38 -13.29 -11.83
CA LYS A 130 12.07 -11.99 -11.82
C LYS A 130 12.31 -11.47 -13.22
N ALA A 131 12.82 -12.34 -14.13
CA ALA A 131 13.02 -11.97 -15.53
C ALA A 131 11.72 -11.58 -16.24
N ARG A 132 10.61 -12.24 -15.92
CA ARG A 132 9.30 -11.98 -16.55
C ARG A 132 8.65 -10.67 -16.11
N ILE A 133 8.86 -10.28 -14.85
CA ILE A 133 8.28 -9.05 -14.28
C ILE A 133 9.23 -7.85 -14.31
N ASP A 134 10.42 -8.02 -14.82
CA ASP A 134 11.39 -6.93 -14.91
C ASP A 134 10.86 -5.78 -15.77
N GLY A 135 10.99 -4.55 -15.23
CA GLY A 135 10.45 -3.34 -15.88
C GLY A 135 8.94 -3.14 -15.75
N ALA A 136 8.16 -4.09 -15.17
CA ALA A 136 6.76 -3.83 -14.87
C ALA A 136 6.61 -2.89 -13.67
N PRO A 137 5.75 -1.85 -13.73
CA PRO A 137 5.61 -0.88 -12.64
C PRO A 137 4.90 -1.46 -11.43
N VAL A 138 4.03 -2.45 -11.62
CA VAL A 138 3.31 -3.13 -10.54
C VAL A 138 3.58 -4.63 -10.61
N ASN A 139 4.40 -5.13 -9.69
CA ASN A 139 4.77 -6.53 -9.63
C ASN A 139 3.90 -7.28 -8.61
N ASN A 140 2.62 -7.44 -8.94
CA ASN A 140 1.72 -8.33 -8.24
C ASN A 140 2.06 -9.78 -8.60
N LEU A 141 2.43 -10.57 -7.61
CA LEU A 141 2.85 -11.96 -7.81
C LEU A 141 1.69 -12.96 -7.79
N GLY A 142 0.47 -12.51 -7.52
CA GLY A 142 -0.71 -13.38 -7.41
C GLY A 142 -0.94 -14.33 -8.59
N PRO A 143 -0.78 -13.90 -9.87
CA PRO A 143 -0.92 -14.78 -11.04
C PRO A 143 0.05 -15.96 -11.04
N TYR A 144 1.24 -15.78 -10.45
CA TYR A 144 2.34 -16.74 -10.44
C TYR A 144 2.34 -17.66 -9.21
N VAL A 145 1.49 -17.36 -8.23
CA VAL A 145 1.33 -18.14 -7.00
C VAL A 145 0.38 -19.31 -7.24
N LYS A 146 0.64 -20.45 -6.59
CA LYS A 146 -0.25 -21.61 -6.63
C LYS A 146 -1.67 -21.23 -6.23
N PRO A 147 -2.72 -21.79 -6.89
CA PRO A 147 -4.11 -21.42 -6.64
C PRO A 147 -4.54 -21.44 -5.17
N ASP A 148 -4.09 -22.46 -4.43
CA ASP A 148 -4.44 -22.63 -3.01
C ASP A 148 -3.87 -21.54 -2.09
N TYR A 149 -2.93 -20.74 -2.58
CA TYR A 149 -2.25 -19.68 -1.81
C TYR A 149 -2.68 -18.27 -2.20
N ARG A 150 -3.65 -18.14 -3.12
CA ARG A 150 -4.13 -16.84 -3.64
C ARG A 150 -5.11 -16.12 -2.71
N ASP A 151 -5.16 -16.50 -1.45
CA ASP A 151 -5.92 -15.82 -0.38
C ASP A 151 -5.14 -14.69 0.31
N VAL A 152 -3.94 -14.37 -0.18
CA VAL A 152 -3.04 -13.29 0.24
C VAL A 152 -2.62 -12.50 -0.99
N THR A 153 -2.41 -11.20 -0.85
CA THR A 153 -1.85 -10.37 -1.92
C THR A 153 -0.33 -10.34 -1.79
N TYR A 154 0.36 -10.78 -2.84
CA TYR A 154 1.83 -10.87 -2.86
C TYR A 154 2.41 -9.83 -3.80
N PHE A 155 3.45 -9.13 -3.33
CA PHE A 155 4.18 -8.17 -4.15
C PHE A 155 5.69 -8.41 -4.12
N TYR A 156 6.34 -8.15 -5.26
CA TYR A 156 7.78 -8.05 -5.37
C TYR A 156 8.25 -6.60 -5.24
N GLY A 157 7.50 -5.67 -5.82
CA GLY A 157 7.71 -4.23 -5.77
C GLY A 157 6.60 -3.54 -6.54
N ILE A 158 6.34 -2.28 -6.22
CA ILE A 158 5.33 -1.46 -6.88
C ILE A 158 5.88 -0.06 -7.01
N ASP A 159 5.87 0.48 -8.22
CA ASP A 159 6.19 1.87 -8.48
C ASP A 159 5.17 2.81 -7.84
N PHE A 160 5.46 4.09 -7.78
CA PHE A 160 4.50 5.07 -7.27
C PHE A 160 3.19 4.99 -8.05
N HIS A 161 2.11 4.78 -7.32
CA HIS A 161 0.75 4.66 -7.86
C HIS A 161 -0.24 5.24 -6.86
N GLN A 162 -1.47 5.40 -7.31
CA GLN A 162 -2.63 5.80 -6.50
C GLN A 162 -3.55 4.59 -6.32
N ASP A 163 -4.17 4.43 -5.15
CA ASP A 163 -5.14 3.34 -4.93
C ASP A 163 -6.39 3.46 -5.81
N ILE A 164 -6.72 4.66 -6.27
CA ILE A 164 -7.87 4.91 -7.13
C ILE A 164 -7.78 4.25 -8.50
N ILE A 165 -6.60 3.83 -8.94
CA ILE A 165 -6.40 3.21 -10.27
C ILE A 165 -7.20 1.91 -10.47
N ASP A 166 -7.58 1.25 -9.37
CA ASP A 166 -8.40 0.04 -9.41
C ASP A 166 -9.91 0.34 -9.49
N PHE A 167 -10.32 1.61 -9.44
CA PHE A 167 -11.71 2.03 -9.32
C PHE A 167 -12.08 3.07 -10.38
N LYS A 168 -12.34 2.62 -11.60
CA LYS A 168 -12.84 3.52 -12.65
C LYS A 168 -14.16 4.18 -12.23
N ASP A 169 -14.29 5.47 -12.52
CA ASP A 169 -15.47 6.30 -12.27
C ASP A 169 -15.91 6.42 -10.79
N ARG A 170 -15.04 6.00 -9.86
CA ARG A 170 -15.27 6.14 -8.42
C ARG A 170 -14.74 7.46 -7.90
N ASP A 171 -15.51 8.11 -7.03
CA ASP A 171 -15.04 9.26 -6.28
C ASP A 171 -13.99 8.87 -5.22
N ALA A 172 -13.21 9.85 -4.74
CA ALA A 172 -12.34 9.71 -3.58
C ALA A 172 -13.16 9.66 -2.29
N ASP A 173 -13.87 8.56 -2.07
CA ASP A 173 -14.82 8.34 -0.98
C ASP A 173 -14.31 7.34 0.07
N PHE A 174 -13.00 7.03 0.05
CA PHE A 174 -12.37 6.09 0.96
C PHE A 174 -10.95 6.52 1.37
N LEU A 175 -10.44 5.88 2.40
CA LEU A 175 -9.03 5.93 2.83
C LEU A 175 -8.43 4.54 2.77
N THR A 176 -7.12 4.46 2.59
CA THR A 176 -6.35 3.23 2.80
C THR A 176 -5.72 3.28 4.19
N LEU A 177 -5.89 2.20 4.96
CA LEU A 177 -5.18 1.94 6.21
C LEU A 177 -4.19 0.80 6.00
N TYR A 178 -2.99 0.98 6.52
CA TYR A 178 -1.94 -0.02 6.50
C TYR A 178 -1.39 -0.26 7.89
N VAL A 179 -1.20 -1.55 8.26
CA VAL A 179 -0.70 -1.94 9.59
C VAL A 179 0.41 -2.96 9.44
N TYR A 180 1.55 -2.75 10.11
CA TYR A 180 2.64 -3.70 10.16
C TYR A 180 2.45 -4.71 11.31
N LEU A 181 2.56 -6.00 11.00
CA LEU A 181 2.43 -7.06 12.00
C LEU A 181 3.75 -7.44 12.66
N HIS A 182 4.87 -6.91 12.16
CA HIS A 182 6.22 -7.04 12.72
C HIS A 182 7.01 -5.75 12.45
N PRO A 183 8.19 -5.56 13.07
CA PRO A 183 9.04 -4.44 12.76
C PRO A 183 9.41 -4.41 11.27
N VAL A 184 9.33 -3.25 10.64
CA VAL A 184 9.69 -3.03 9.23
C VAL A 184 10.76 -1.95 9.16
N GLY A 185 11.94 -2.32 8.71
CA GLY A 185 13.07 -1.45 8.42
C GLY A 185 13.19 -1.12 6.94
N ARG A 186 14.30 -0.52 6.54
CA ARG A 186 14.53 -0.12 5.15
C ARG A 186 14.74 -1.29 4.19
N SER A 187 15.20 -2.43 4.68
CA SER A 187 15.43 -3.65 3.89
C SER A 187 14.18 -4.51 3.69
N ASP A 188 13.13 -4.26 4.48
CA ASP A 188 11.92 -5.09 4.54
C ASP A 188 10.83 -4.59 3.57
N ALA A 189 11.21 -4.06 2.41
CA ALA A 189 10.29 -3.47 1.43
C ALA A 189 9.27 -2.50 2.05
N PRO A 190 9.71 -1.48 2.82
CA PRO A 190 8.78 -0.51 3.40
C PRO A 190 7.99 0.21 2.30
N LEU A 191 6.81 0.70 2.65
CA LEU A 191 6.09 1.60 1.76
C LEU A 191 6.77 2.98 1.74
N PHE A 192 6.71 3.62 0.57
CA PHE A 192 7.03 5.03 0.38
C PHE A 192 5.76 5.79 0.11
N LEU A 193 5.60 6.95 0.74
CA LEU A 193 4.55 7.91 0.40
C LEU A 193 5.18 9.18 -0.15
N LEU A 194 4.55 9.77 -1.15
CA LEU A 194 4.85 11.13 -1.59
C LEU A 194 3.82 12.09 -0.96
N LYS A 195 4.16 12.65 0.20
CA LYS A 195 3.30 13.59 0.92
C LYS A 195 3.00 14.81 0.06
N GLY A 196 1.73 15.22 0.02
CA GLY A 196 1.24 16.33 -0.79
C GLY A 196 0.91 15.96 -2.25
N SER A 197 1.16 14.72 -2.71
CA SER A 197 0.87 14.34 -4.10
C SER A 197 -0.62 14.26 -4.42
N HIS A 198 -1.47 14.00 -3.43
CA HIS A 198 -2.93 13.90 -3.57
C HIS A 198 -3.58 15.18 -4.13
N VAL A 199 -2.94 16.35 -3.92
CA VAL A 199 -3.51 17.65 -4.36
C VAL A 199 -3.66 17.77 -5.88
N LEU A 200 -2.97 16.94 -6.66
CA LEU A 200 -3.09 16.92 -8.12
C LEU A 200 -4.23 15.99 -8.61
N GLY A 201 -4.99 15.39 -7.69
CA GLY A 201 -6.16 14.59 -8.02
C GLY A 201 -5.86 13.20 -8.55
N ALA A 202 -6.86 12.60 -9.18
CA ALA A 202 -6.78 11.26 -9.75
C ALA A 202 -5.95 11.27 -11.03
N THR A 203 -4.90 10.42 -11.08
CA THR A 203 -4.04 10.26 -12.25
C THR A 203 -3.74 8.78 -12.47
N SER A 204 -3.41 8.41 -13.69
CA SER A 204 -3.03 7.03 -14.05
C SER A 204 -1.53 6.93 -14.35
N PHE A 205 -0.99 5.70 -14.35
CA PHE A 205 0.37 5.46 -14.83
C PHE A 205 0.58 5.95 -16.28
N PRO A 206 1.83 6.32 -16.63
CA PRO A 206 2.96 6.61 -15.75
C PRO A 206 2.82 7.98 -15.11
N HIS A 207 3.34 8.13 -13.89
CA HIS A 207 3.39 9.43 -13.24
C HIS A 207 4.66 10.17 -13.63
N ALA A 208 4.54 11.45 -14.01
CA ALA A 208 5.68 12.30 -14.33
C ALA A 208 6.33 12.80 -13.03
N LEU A 209 7.33 12.06 -12.56
CA LEU A 209 8.07 12.33 -11.33
C LEU A 209 9.53 12.63 -11.65
N ALA A 210 10.06 13.71 -11.11
CA ALA A 210 11.47 14.07 -11.20
C ALA A 210 12.03 14.29 -9.80
N ARG A 211 13.07 13.52 -9.44
CA ARG A 211 13.73 13.65 -8.14
C ARG A 211 14.55 14.94 -8.11
N LYS A 212 14.37 15.75 -7.08
CA LYS A 212 15.14 16.97 -6.86
C LYS A 212 16.29 16.76 -5.89
N ASP A 213 16.05 15.99 -4.83
CA ASP A 213 17.04 15.63 -3.80
C ASP A 213 16.70 14.29 -3.15
N ALA A 214 17.28 13.97 -2.01
CA ALA A 214 17.08 12.69 -1.33
C ALA A 214 15.61 12.41 -0.93
N GLU A 215 14.84 13.47 -0.68
CA GLU A 215 13.47 13.34 -0.15
C GLU A 215 12.43 14.09 -0.99
N THR A 216 12.83 15.00 -1.86
CA THR A 216 11.93 15.90 -2.60
C THR A 216 11.82 15.49 -4.05
N TRP A 217 10.58 15.44 -4.53
CA TRP A 217 10.25 15.17 -5.91
C TRP A 217 9.40 16.31 -6.48
N ARG A 218 9.55 16.56 -7.77
CA ARG A 218 8.59 17.31 -8.56
C ARG A 218 7.64 16.30 -9.20
N TYR A 219 6.35 16.51 -8.99
CA TYR A 219 5.27 15.75 -9.62
C TYR A 219 4.49 16.66 -10.57
N ASP A 220 4.40 16.26 -11.83
CA ASP A 220 3.66 16.98 -12.88
C ASP A 220 2.45 16.12 -13.28
N SER A 221 1.24 16.70 -13.24
CA SER A 221 0.03 16.03 -13.69
C SER A 221 -0.17 16.18 -15.21
N PRO A 222 -0.95 15.28 -15.84
CA PRO A 222 -1.19 15.33 -17.29
C PRO A 222 -1.85 16.62 -17.78
N ASP A 223 -2.57 17.35 -16.91
CA ASP A 223 -3.20 18.64 -17.23
C ASP A 223 -2.26 19.84 -17.02
N GLY A 224 -0.97 19.59 -16.77
CA GLY A 224 0.08 20.61 -16.68
C GLY A 224 0.22 21.28 -15.31
N GLN A 225 -0.46 20.81 -14.28
CA GLN A 225 -0.22 21.25 -12.92
C GLN A 225 1.03 20.59 -12.35
N SER A 226 1.69 21.26 -11.40
CA SER A 226 2.88 20.75 -10.71
C SER A 226 2.73 20.88 -9.21
N ALA A 227 3.33 19.91 -8.50
CA ALA A 227 3.51 19.96 -7.06
C ALA A 227 4.92 19.53 -6.66
N GLU A 228 5.47 20.16 -5.65
CA GLU A 228 6.61 19.67 -4.89
C GLU A 228 6.10 18.72 -3.82
N VAL A 229 6.58 17.48 -3.82
CA VAL A 229 6.10 16.41 -2.93
C VAL A 229 7.28 15.80 -2.19
N ARG A 230 7.04 15.35 -0.95
CA ARG A 230 8.10 14.84 -0.09
C ARG A 230 7.96 13.35 0.13
N GLN A 231 9.02 12.61 -0.16
CA GLN A 231 9.09 11.18 0.10
C GLN A 231 9.23 10.90 1.59
N THR A 232 8.38 10.03 2.11
CA THR A 232 8.46 9.49 3.46
C THR A 232 8.49 7.97 3.36
N VAL A 233 9.51 7.35 3.98
CA VAL A 233 9.63 5.89 4.06
C VAL A 233 8.91 5.44 5.33
N LEU A 234 7.93 4.56 5.20
CA LEU A 234 7.17 4.03 6.32
C LEU A 234 7.93 2.88 6.98
N THR A 235 8.83 3.20 7.89
CA THR A 235 9.45 2.22 8.80
C THR A 235 8.77 2.30 10.16
N GLY A 236 8.68 1.18 10.87
CA GLY A 236 8.02 1.18 12.19
C GLY A 236 8.16 -0.14 12.92
N GLN A 237 7.72 -0.14 14.16
CA GLN A 237 7.63 -1.35 15.01
C GLN A 237 6.34 -2.12 14.71
N THR A 238 6.22 -3.31 15.30
CA THR A 238 4.96 -4.07 15.31
C THR A 238 3.80 -3.17 15.76
N GLY A 239 2.68 -3.20 15.03
CA GLY A 239 1.53 -2.35 15.31
C GLY A 239 1.61 -0.95 14.70
N PHE A 240 2.70 -0.58 14.00
CA PHE A 240 2.73 0.67 13.25
C PHE A 240 1.53 0.77 12.31
N ALA A 241 0.88 1.93 12.27
CA ALA A 241 -0.27 2.18 11.43
C ALA A 241 -0.15 3.53 10.70
N ALA A 242 -0.69 3.58 9.49
CA ALA A 242 -0.81 4.80 8.69
C ALA A 242 -2.09 4.76 7.85
N ILE A 243 -2.71 5.93 7.65
CA ILE A 243 -3.82 6.09 6.71
C ILE A 243 -3.43 7.12 5.64
N TRP A 244 -3.97 6.95 4.43
CA TRP A 244 -3.78 7.92 3.36
C TRP A 244 -4.97 8.03 2.41
N HIS A 245 -5.04 9.16 1.75
CA HIS A 245 -6.02 9.46 0.72
C HIS A 245 -5.76 8.62 -0.54
N PRO A 246 -6.78 8.13 -1.28
CA PRO A 246 -6.60 7.25 -2.45
C PRO A 246 -5.78 7.89 -3.59
N PHE A 247 -5.60 9.20 -3.60
CA PHE A 247 -4.76 9.91 -4.57
C PHE A 247 -3.32 10.13 -4.10
N THR A 248 -2.98 9.75 -2.87
CA THR A 248 -1.59 9.83 -2.40
C THR A 248 -0.74 8.81 -3.13
N LEU A 249 0.27 9.28 -3.84
CA LEU A 249 1.23 8.42 -4.51
C LEU A 249 2.03 7.64 -3.48
N HIS A 250 2.06 6.33 -3.66
CA HIS A 250 2.80 5.42 -2.81
C HIS A 250 3.34 4.24 -3.61
N GLY A 251 4.38 3.60 -3.07
CA GLY A 251 5.04 2.49 -3.71
C GLY A 251 5.87 1.69 -2.73
N THR A 252 6.56 0.66 -3.22
CA THR A 252 7.50 -0.15 -2.45
C THR A 252 8.55 -0.76 -3.37
N GLN A 253 9.75 -0.98 -2.85
CA GLN A 253 10.85 -1.67 -3.54
C GLN A 253 10.82 -3.18 -3.28
N PRO A 254 11.62 -3.98 -4.01
CA PRO A 254 11.85 -5.37 -3.65
C PRO A 254 12.38 -5.53 -2.24
N ASP A 255 11.88 -6.55 -1.54
CA ASP A 255 12.31 -6.91 -0.21
C ASP A 255 13.70 -7.55 -0.25
N THR A 256 14.67 -6.95 0.42
CA THR A 256 16.07 -7.43 0.49
C THR A 256 16.39 -8.11 1.81
N ALA A 257 15.43 -8.14 2.75
CA ALA A 257 15.55 -8.87 4.00
C ALA A 257 15.57 -10.40 3.79
N ASP A 258 15.83 -11.11 4.85
CA ASP A 258 15.82 -12.58 4.85
C ASP A 258 14.47 -13.19 5.26
N HIS A 259 13.48 -12.37 5.49
CA HIS A 259 12.12 -12.75 5.85
C HIS A 259 11.10 -11.89 5.09
N GLU A 260 9.89 -12.38 5.01
CA GLU A 260 8.78 -11.70 4.35
C GLU A 260 8.25 -10.53 5.19
N ARG A 261 7.77 -9.48 4.51
CA ARG A 261 6.99 -8.43 5.16
C ARG A 261 5.50 -8.78 5.13
N ILE A 262 4.91 -9.02 6.31
CA ILE A 262 3.47 -9.25 6.46
C ILE A 262 2.80 -8.02 7.04
N SER A 263 1.78 -7.54 6.35
CA SER A 263 1.03 -6.35 6.68
C SER A 263 -0.47 -6.56 6.49
N LEU A 264 -1.27 -5.75 7.15
CA LEU A 264 -2.70 -5.64 6.86
C LEU A 264 -2.95 -4.39 6.01
N ARG A 265 -3.81 -4.50 5.01
CA ARG A 265 -4.34 -3.38 4.25
C ARG A 265 -5.85 -3.37 4.36
N TYR A 266 -6.40 -2.22 4.69
CA TYR A 266 -7.83 -1.96 4.68
C TYR A 266 -8.15 -0.86 3.67
N LEU A 267 -9.29 -0.98 3.02
CA LEU A 267 -9.99 0.13 2.36
C LEU A 267 -11.21 0.46 3.20
N ILE A 268 -11.30 1.71 3.62
CA ILE A 268 -12.34 2.17 4.55
C ILE A 268 -13.04 3.35 3.89
N GLY A 269 -14.33 3.17 3.60
CA GLY A 269 -15.12 4.13 2.87
C GLY A 269 -16.11 4.88 3.74
N ARG A 270 -16.48 6.08 3.31
CA ARG A 270 -17.62 6.77 3.89
C ARG A 270 -18.92 6.08 3.51
N ARG A 271 -19.90 6.11 4.40
CA ARG A 271 -21.22 5.56 4.16
C ARG A 271 -22.26 6.64 3.88
N SER A 272 -22.15 7.75 4.55
CA SER A 272 -23.13 8.85 4.47
C SER A 272 -22.47 10.18 4.10
N ALA A 273 -23.30 11.17 3.81
CA ALA A 273 -22.85 12.56 3.57
C ALA A 273 -22.32 13.28 4.83
N SER A 274 -22.30 12.61 5.99
CA SER A 274 -21.79 13.18 7.24
C SER A 274 -20.24 13.19 7.35
N ALA A 275 -19.55 12.74 6.30
CA ALA A 275 -18.07 12.71 6.25
C ALA A 275 -17.47 14.09 5.96
N VAL A 276 -17.70 15.06 6.83
CA VAL A 276 -17.26 16.45 6.66
C VAL A 276 -15.74 16.55 6.53
N GLY A 277 -14.99 15.74 7.28
CA GLY A 277 -13.52 15.74 7.21
C GLY A 277 -13.02 15.35 5.82
N LEU A 278 -13.58 14.30 5.22
CA LEU A 278 -13.20 13.88 3.86
C LEU A 278 -13.59 14.92 2.81
N ASP A 279 -14.72 15.58 2.97
CA ASP A 279 -15.14 16.65 2.05
C ASP A 279 -14.17 17.84 2.11
N LEU A 280 -13.63 18.17 3.29
CA LEU A 280 -12.58 19.18 3.44
C LEU A 280 -11.26 18.77 2.75
N VAL A 281 -10.86 17.50 2.91
CA VAL A 281 -9.68 16.98 2.19
C VAL A 281 -9.89 17.02 0.68
N ASN A 282 -11.05 16.58 0.19
CA ASN A 282 -11.37 16.60 -1.24
C ASN A 282 -11.47 18.02 -1.81
N ALA A 283 -11.93 19.00 -1.02
CA ALA A 283 -11.98 20.41 -1.43
C ALA A 283 -10.59 21.05 -1.62
N ALA A 284 -9.54 20.49 -1.01
CA ALA A 284 -8.16 20.94 -1.19
C ALA A 284 -7.51 20.37 -2.48
N ILE A 285 -8.13 19.42 -3.14
CA ILE A 285 -7.64 18.79 -4.36
C ILE A 285 -7.89 19.73 -5.55
N ARG A 286 -6.85 19.95 -6.35
CA ARG A 286 -6.89 20.87 -7.51
C ARG A 286 -7.18 20.17 -8.83
N GLY A 287 -6.94 18.84 -8.87
CA GLY A 287 -7.11 18.00 -10.06
C GLY A 287 -8.45 17.23 -10.05
N PRO A 288 -8.62 16.29 -10.97
CA PRO A 288 -9.82 15.47 -11.06
C PRO A 288 -10.07 14.66 -9.79
N LEU A 289 -11.34 14.55 -9.37
CA LEU A 289 -11.76 13.71 -8.24
C LEU A 289 -12.12 12.27 -8.64
N ARG A 290 -12.03 11.95 -9.92
CA ARG A 290 -12.30 10.61 -10.49
C ARG A 290 -11.28 10.26 -11.54
N LEU A 291 -11.01 8.98 -11.68
CA LEU A 291 -10.25 8.44 -12.79
C LEU A 291 -11.23 7.86 -13.80
N ASP A 292 -11.29 8.45 -15.00
CA ASP A 292 -12.16 8.05 -16.09
C ASP A 292 -11.49 7.06 -17.07
N THR A 293 -10.16 6.89 -16.93
CA THR A 293 -9.35 6.02 -17.79
C THR A 293 -9.15 4.64 -17.16
N THR A 294 -8.93 3.63 -18.00
CA THR A 294 -8.45 2.32 -17.55
C THR A 294 -6.96 2.37 -17.24
N ARG A 295 -6.49 1.41 -16.46
CA ARG A 295 -5.06 1.22 -16.19
C ARG A 295 -4.30 1.02 -17.50
N VAL A 296 -3.23 1.81 -17.70
CA VAL A 296 -2.36 1.72 -18.88
C VAL A 296 -1.15 0.80 -18.65
N ASP A 297 -0.91 0.37 -17.42
CA ASP A 297 0.10 -0.60 -17.06
C ASP A 297 -0.31 -2.06 -17.34
N LEU A 298 -1.48 -2.25 -17.93
CA LEU A 298 -2.02 -3.54 -18.30
C LEU A 298 -2.29 -3.62 -19.79
N ALA A 299 -1.96 -4.76 -20.39
CA ALA A 299 -2.40 -5.12 -21.73
C ALA A 299 -3.91 -5.47 -21.74
N ALA A 300 -4.50 -5.59 -22.93
CA ALA A 300 -5.92 -5.90 -23.09
C ALA A 300 -6.32 -7.27 -22.47
N ASP A 301 -5.38 -8.21 -22.36
CA ASP A 301 -5.56 -9.52 -21.73
C ASP A 301 -5.34 -9.45 -20.19
N GLY A 302 -5.05 -8.26 -19.66
CA GLY A 302 -4.78 -8.04 -18.24
C GLY A 302 -3.34 -8.37 -17.79
N SER A 303 -2.45 -8.75 -18.72
CA SER A 303 -1.04 -8.99 -18.38
C SER A 303 -0.31 -7.66 -18.11
N PRO A 304 0.74 -7.66 -17.25
CA PRO A 304 1.56 -6.47 -17.01
C PRO A 304 2.25 -6.00 -18.30
N GLN A 305 2.22 -4.68 -18.56
CA GLN A 305 3.05 -4.06 -19.59
C GLN A 305 4.37 -3.60 -18.98
N ILE A 306 5.44 -3.69 -19.78
CA ILE A 306 6.75 -3.16 -19.39
C ILE A 306 6.71 -1.64 -19.51
N MET A 307 7.04 -0.94 -18.42
CA MET A 307 7.08 0.52 -18.35
C MET A 307 8.31 0.97 -17.54
N SER A 308 8.70 2.22 -17.69
CA SER A 308 9.72 2.81 -16.82
C SER A 308 9.28 2.75 -15.35
N ASN A 309 10.16 2.24 -14.49
CA ASN A 309 9.90 2.14 -13.07
C ASN A 309 10.54 3.33 -12.35
N THR A 310 9.72 4.26 -11.88
CA THR A 310 10.18 5.51 -11.27
C THR A 310 10.92 5.27 -9.96
N VAL A 311 10.46 4.34 -9.12
CA VAL A 311 11.10 4.03 -7.84
C VAL A 311 12.46 3.42 -8.04
N ARG A 312 12.58 2.43 -8.93
CA ARG A 312 13.85 1.73 -9.21
C ARG A 312 14.86 2.62 -9.94
N ALA A 313 14.40 3.47 -10.84
CA ALA A 313 15.26 4.41 -11.56
C ALA A 313 15.85 5.49 -10.65
N ALA A 314 15.25 5.74 -9.49
CA ALA A 314 15.72 6.73 -8.52
C ALA A 314 16.80 6.22 -7.58
N GLU A 315 17.08 4.92 -7.57
CA GLU A 315 18.05 4.27 -6.67
C GLU A 315 19.38 3.93 -7.38
N GLY A 316 19.48 4.25 -8.67
CA GLY A 316 20.66 4.04 -9.51
C GLY A 316 21.75 5.10 -9.34
#